data_d66b27a56107a77e3682c09cdd7f7954
#
_entry.id   d66b27a56107a77e3682c09cdd7f7954
#
_cell.length_a   1.000
_cell.length_b   1.000
_cell.length_c   1.000
_cell.angle_alpha   90.00
_cell.angle_beta   90.00
_cell.angle_gamma   90.00
#
_symmetry.space_group_name_H-M   'P 1'
#
loop_
_entity.id
_entity.type
_entity.pdbx_description
1 polymer ?
#
loop_
_entity_poly.entity_id
_entity_poly.type
_entity_poly.pdbx_seq_one_letter_code
_entity_poly.pdbx_strand_id
1 'polypeptide(L)'
;MFIKYLIKPSFFILLVLYSAIGYAQEASTLVAGKAVLWERVDISSRDLFAGPGGTAMKPDLKSIEFIEEEKSGHNKKYRIEDASGRIWVAKLGSEAQPETAAVRLLWGLGYKTEINYLVPSLTIPGKGTFEKVRLEARPAGIKRLDEWKWRDNPFVGTNELQGLKIMMVFLTNWDLLDLQNKVLRVEGQNGPEDHYVISDLGATVGKLGNNNLPVIFRIGRKTGDPDAWTNARFVERVKNGELEFHFKGKGRDIMKGITVEQGRWLFEKLAQLSDAQVADAFRAANYSPADTDLLVAAFKRRVEELNKAVGPAATGKAKN
;
A
#
# COMPACT_ATOMS: atom_id res chain seq x y z
N MET A 1 -32.47 -45.51 -79.53
CA MET A 1 -31.68 -44.30 -79.91
C MET A 1 -31.99 -43.25 -78.91
N PHE A 2 -31.14 -43.07 -77.93
CA PHE A 2 -31.38 -42.17 -76.78
C PHE A 2 -30.59 -40.88 -76.95
N ILE A 3 -31.29 -39.75 -77.05
CA ILE A 3 -30.68 -38.42 -77.06
C ILE A 3 -30.61 -37.92 -75.58
N LYS A 4 -29.41 -37.71 -75.09
CA LYS A 4 -29.16 -37.11 -73.76
C LYS A 4 -29.12 -35.59 -73.91
N TYR A 5 -30.04 -34.91 -73.25
CA TYR A 5 -29.98 -33.48 -73.03
C TYR A 5 -29.07 -33.15 -71.87
N LEU A 6 -28.01 -32.40 -72.13
CA LEU A 6 -27.13 -31.81 -71.12
C LEU A 6 -27.72 -30.47 -70.67
N ILE A 7 -28.13 -30.44 -69.41
CA ILE A 7 -28.49 -29.19 -68.72
C ILE A 7 -27.23 -28.60 -68.08
N LYS A 8 -26.82 -27.41 -68.48
CA LYS A 8 -25.75 -26.66 -67.85
C LYS A 8 -26.34 -25.88 -66.62
N PRO A 9 -25.75 -25.95 -65.41
CA PRO A 9 -26.15 -25.10 -64.32
C PRO A 9 -25.49 -23.74 -64.45
N SER A 10 -26.30 -22.69 -64.59
CA SER A 10 -25.87 -21.29 -64.47
C SER A 10 -25.56 -20.99 -63.01
N PHE A 11 -24.30 -20.72 -62.71
CA PHE A 11 -23.88 -20.21 -61.43
C PHE A 11 -24.27 -18.74 -61.29
N PHE A 12 -25.26 -18.43 -60.46
CA PHE A 12 -25.55 -17.08 -59.99
C PHE A 12 -24.58 -16.79 -58.85
N ILE A 13 -23.57 -15.94 -59.12
CA ILE A 13 -22.69 -15.39 -58.05
C ILE A 13 -23.44 -14.21 -57.45
N LEU A 14 -24.00 -14.41 -56.27
CA LEU A 14 -24.56 -13.36 -55.44
C LEU A 14 -23.40 -12.65 -54.72
N LEU A 15 -23.01 -11.47 -55.20
CA LEU A 15 -21.99 -10.63 -54.56
C LEU A 15 -22.63 -9.96 -53.35
N VAL A 16 -22.42 -10.51 -52.15
CA VAL A 16 -22.81 -9.87 -50.92
C VAL A 16 -21.70 -8.85 -50.55
N LEU A 17 -21.95 -7.60 -50.82
CA LEU A 17 -21.15 -6.48 -50.33
C LEU A 17 -21.39 -6.35 -48.81
N TYR A 18 -20.51 -6.97 -47.99
CA TYR A 18 -20.41 -6.63 -46.60
C TYR A 18 -19.76 -5.24 -46.48
N SER A 19 -20.58 -4.25 -46.23
CA SER A 19 -20.09 -2.94 -45.72
C SER A 19 -19.57 -3.17 -44.28
N ALA A 20 -18.27 -3.41 -44.17
CA ALA A 20 -17.58 -3.35 -42.87
C ALA A 20 -17.62 -1.89 -42.42
N ILE A 21 -18.63 -1.54 -41.64
CA ILE A 21 -18.58 -0.34 -40.81
C ILE A 21 -17.51 -0.64 -39.74
N GLY A 22 -16.29 -0.19 -40.04
CA GLY A 22 -15.20 -0.18 -39.07
C GLY A 22 -15.62 0.73 -37.92
N TYR A 23 -16.07 0.15 -36.81
CA TYR A 23 -16.01 0.82 -35.52
C TYR A 23 -14.51 1.02 -35.23
N ALA A 24 -13.99 2.16 -35.60
CA ALA A 24 -12.77 2.68 -35.04
C ALA A 24 -13.09 2.89 -33.56
N GLN A 25 -12.78 1.89 -32.74
CA GLN A 25 -12.69 2.05 -31.30
C GLN A 25 -11.54 3.04 -31.11
N GLU A 26 -11.86 4.32 -30.91
CA GLU A 26 -10.90 5.30 -30.44
C GLU A 26 -10.29 4.68 -29.19
N ALA A 27 -9.10 4.14 -29.33
CA ALA A 27 -8.23 3.87 -28.22
C ALA A 27 -7.98 5.25 -27.61
N SER A 28 -8.79 5.62 -26.62
CA SER A 28 -8.56 6.76 -25.76
C SER A 28 -7.15 6.52 -25.21
N THR A 29 -6.16 7.17 -25.78
CA THR A 29 -4.82 7.26 -25.23
C THR A 29 -5.00 7.98 -23.91
N LEU A 30 -5.12 7.20 -22.83
CA LEU A 30 -5.18 7.74 -21.48
C LEU A 30 -3.94 8.61 -21.32
N VAL A 31 -4.14 9.91 -21.21
CA VAL A 31 -3.07 10.85 -20.91
C VAL A 31 -2.39 10.34 -19.63
N ALA A 32 -1.06 10.15 -19.68
CA ALA A 32 -0.30 9.71 -18.53
C ALA A 32 -0.49 10.72 -17.39
N GLY A 33 -0.84 10.23 -16.20
CA GLY A 33 -0.95 11.07 -15.02
C GLY A 33 0.43 11.50 -14.53
N LYS A 34 0.49 12.64 -13.83
CA LYS A 34 1.69 13.03 -13.10
C LYS A 34 2.00 12.00 -12.01
N ALA A 35 3.17 11.38 -12.05
CA ALA A 35 3.59 10.39 -11.05
C ALA A 35 3.82 11.06 -9.69
N VAL A 36 3.19 10.54 -8.63
CA VAL A 36 3.30 11.05 -7.26
C VAL A 36 3.46 9.88 -6.29
N LEU A 37 4.59 9.82 -5.57
CA LEU A 37 4.86 8.87 -4.50
C LEU A 37 4.67 9.52 -3.13
N TRP A 38 5.14 10.75 -3.02
CA TRP A 38 5.21 11.55 -1.80
C TRP A 38 4.90 13.01 -2.11
N GLU A 39 4.41 13.74 -1.12
CA GLU A 39 4.22 15.17 -1.17
C GLU A 39 4.69 15.83 0.13
N ARG A 40 5.13 17.07 0.02
CA ARG A 40 5.47 17.86 1.22
C ARG A 40 4.18 18.21 1.94
N VAL A 41 4.14 17.89 3.24
CA VAL A 41 2.99 18.15 4.11
C VAL A 41 3.47 18.78 5.43
N ASP A 42 2.60 19.45 6.12
CA ASP A 42 2.79 19.75 7.54
C ASP A 42 2.46 18.50 8.36
N ILE A 43 3.50 17.75 8.74
CA ILE A 43 3.38 16.48 9.47
C ILE A 43 2.72 16.72 10.84
N SER A 44 3.03 17.85 11.48
CA SER A 44 2.53 18.18 12.82
C SER A 44 1.01 18.40 12.86
N SER A 45 0.41 18.80 11.74
CA SER A 45 -1.04 19.03 11.60
C SER A 45 -1.85 17.80 11.18
N ARG A 46 -1.18 16.66 10.86
CA ARG A 46 -1.87 15.46 10.37
C ARG A 46 -2.64 14.75 11.49
N ASP A 47 -3.93 14.52 11.28
CA ASP A 47 -4.78 13.69 12.15
C ASP A 47 -4.61 12.20 11.78
N LEU A 48 -3.71 11.50 12.47
CA LEU A 48 -3.43 10.09 12.20
C LEU A 48 -4.56 9.16 12.67
N PHE A 49 -5.47 9.63 13.54
CA PHE A 49 -6.64 8.86 13.91
C PHE A 49 -7.65 8.81 12.77
N ALA A 50 -7.99 9.95 12.19
CA ALA A 50 -8.88 10.04 11.03
C ALA A 50 -8.24 9.50 9.74
N GLY A 51 -6.94 9.76 9.53
CA GLY A 51 -6.15 9.27 8.40
C GLY A 51 -6.52 9.87 7.04
N PRO A 52 -6.11 9.24 5.92
CA PRO A 52 -6.17 9.84 4.58
C PRO A 52 -7.58 10.19 4.09
N GLY A 53 -8.62 9.51 4.60
CA GLY A 53 -10.02 9.83 4.29
C GLY A 53 -10.65 10.87 5.20
N GLY A 54 -9.95 11.25 6.29
CA GLY A 54 -10.51 12.16 7.30
C GLY A 54 -11.79 11.60 7.94
N THR A 55 -12.51 12.44 8.66
CA THR A 55 -13.82 12.08 9.23
C THR A 55 -14.93 11.99 8.16
N ALA A 56 -14.76 12.70 7.04
CA ALA A 56 -15.74 12.76 5.97
C ALA A 56 -15.95 11.43 5.24
N MET A 57 -14.90 10.59 5.17
CA MET A 57 -14.98 9.28 4.53
C MET A 57 -15.14 8.13 5.53
N LYS A 58 -15.37 8.41 6.81
CA LYS A 58 -15.63 7.35 7.79
C LYS A 58 -16.83 6.48 7.35
N PRO A 59 -16.73 5.13 7.42
CA PRO A 59 -17.80 4.23 7.02
C PRO A 59 -19.09 4.47 7.83
N ASP A 60 -20.25 4.51 7.17
CA ASP A 60 -21.56 4.52 7.84
C ASP A 60 -22.07 3.08 7.97
N LEU A 61 -21.92 2.50 9.16
CA LEU A 61 -22.26 1.10 9.44
C LEU A 61 -23.73 0.87 9.81
N LYS A 62 -24.63 1.87 9.65
CA LYS A 62 -26.06 1.73 9.97
C LYS A 62 -26.75 0.66 9.13
N SER A 63 -26.33 0.49 7.88
CA SER A 63 -26.71 -0.64 7.03
C SER A 63 -25.52 -1.07 6.19
N ILE A 64 -25.41 -2.36 5.94
CA ILE A 64 -24.37 -2.96 5.10
C ILE A 64 -25.08 -3.83 4.06
N GLU A 65 -24.74 -3.60 2.79
CA GLU A 65 -25.12 -4.47 1.69
C GLU A 65 -23.92 -5.30 1.26
N PHE A 66 -24.13 -6.62 1.15
CA PHE A 66 -23.12 -7.53 0.60
C PHE A 66 -23.20 -7.52 -0.93
N ILE A 67 -22.09 -7.22 -1.61
CA ILE A 67 -22.01 -7.21 -3.07
C ILE A 67 -21.43 -8.54 -3.57
N GLU A 68 -20.19 -8.84 -3.19
CA GLU A 68 -19.49 -10.05 -3.66
C GLU A 68 -18.36 -10.48 -2.73
N GLU A 69 -17.86 -11.70 -2.91
CA GLU A 69 -16.65 -12.20 -2.27
C GLU A 69 -15.46 -12.06 -3.26
N GLU A 70 -14.43 -11.30 -2.86
CA GLU A 70 -13.21 -11.19 -3.65
C GLU A 70 -12.30 -12.40 -3.38
N LYS A 71 -12.06 -13.20 -4.42
CA LYS A 71 -11.27 -14.47 -4.33
C LYS A 71 -9.75 -14.26 -4.45
N SER A 72 -9.27 -13.03 -4.62
CA SER A 72 -7.85 -12.74 -4.77
C SER A 72 -7.11 -12.72 -3.43
N GLY A 73 -5.89 -13.29 -3.38
CA GLY A 73 -5.02 -13.27 -2.20
C GLY A 73 -5.37 -14.34 -1.15
N HIS A 74 -4.69 -14.27 0.02
CA HIS A 74 -4.78 -15.30 1.07
C HIS A 74 -5.89 -15.02 2.09
N ASN A 75 -6.17 -13.74 2.36
CA ASN A 75 -7.16 -13.34 3.34
C ASN A 75 -8.54 -13.22 2.70
N LYS A 76 -9.57 -13.62 3.45
CA LYS A 76 -10.95 -13.48 3.03
C LYS A 76 -11.31 -12.01 2.90
N LYS A 77 -11.93 -11.65 1.79
CA LYS A 77 -12.33 -10.28 1.46
C LYS A 77 -13.75 -10.26 0.93
N TYR A 78 -14.50 -9.25 1.36
CA TYR A 78 -15.85 -9.00 0.86
C TYR A 78 -15.96 -7.59 0.31
N ARG A 79 -16.58 -7.43 -0.83
CA ARG A 79 -17.02 -6.14 -1.31
C ARG A 79 -18.40 -5.85 -0.74
N ILE A 80 -18.53 -4.70 -0.11
CA ILE A 80 -19.74 -4.26 0.56
C ILE A 80 -20.04 -2.80 0.20
N GLU A 81 -21.31 -2.41 0.35
CA GLU A 81 -21.76 -1.02 0.33
C GLU A 81 -22.24 -0.61 1.72
N ASP A 82 -21.86 0.58 2.16
CA ASP A 82 -22.28 1.14 3.44
C ASP A 82 -23.56 1.98 3.30
N ALA A 83 -24.15 2.42 4.43
CA ALA A 83 -25.38 3.20 4.43
C ALA A 83 -25.30 4.54 3.69
N SER A 84 -24.10 5.03 3.39
CA SER A 84 -23.86 6.24 2.59
C SER A 84 -23.70 5.98 1.09
N GLY A 85 -23.85 4.72 0.64
CA GLY A 85 -23.64 4.32 -0.75
C GLY A 85 -22.16 4.18 -1.16
N ARG A 86 -21.22 4.12 -0.19
CA ARG A 86 -19.81 3.93 -0.49
C ARG A 86 -19.44 2.46 -0.56
N ILE A 87 -18.63 2.14 -1.56
CA ILE A 87 -18.10 0.78 -1.75
C ILE A 87 -16.80 0.60 -0.98
N TRP A 88 -16.72 -0.52 -0.27
CA TRP A 88 -15.58 -0.92 0.54
C TRP A 88 -15.16 -2.34 0.22
N VAL A 89 -13.86 -2.61 0.34
CA VAL A 89 -13.34 -3.97 0.45
C VAL A 89 -13.04 -4.25 1.92
N ALA A 90 -13.84 -5.13 2.52
CA ALA A 90 -13.71 -5.59 3.89
C ALA A 90 -12.68 -6.74 3.94
N LYS A 91 -11.46 -6.47 4.42
CA LYS A 91 -10.40 -7.48 4.62
C LYS A 91 -10.46 -8.01 6.04
N LEU A 92 -10.52 -9.33 6.18
CA LEU A 92 -10.61 -10.04 7.45
C LEU A 92 -9.24 -10.59 7.86
N GLY A 93 -9.07 -10.88 9.15
CA GLY A 93 -7.90 -11.59 9.68
C GLY A 93 -6.86 -10.69 10.33
N SER A 94 -5.73 -11.30 10.74
CA SER A 94 -4.70 -10.69 11.57
C SER A 94 -3.96 -9.52 10.92
N GLU A 95 -4.04 -9.37 9.60
CA GLU A 95 -3.38 -8.28 8.87
C GLU A 95 -4.16 -6.96 8.90
N ALA A 96 -5.42 -6.96 9.29
CA ALA A 96 -6.28 -5.77 9.27
C ALA A 96 -5.76 -4.63 10.18
N GLN A 97 -5.35 -4.96 11.40
CA GLN A 97 -4.83 -3.98 12.37
C GLN A 97 -3.49 -3.39 11.92
N PRO A 98 -2.43 -4.19 11.67
CA PRO A 98 -1.12 -3.64 11.32
C PRO A 98 -1.14 -2.86 10.01
N GLU A 99 -1.94 -3.27 9.03
CA GLU A 99 -2.08 -2.54 7.78
C GLU A 99 -2.72 -1.17 7.99
N THR A 100 -3.75 -1.07 8.84
CA THR A 100 -4.36 0.22 9.16
C THR A 100 -3.36 1.16 9.83
N ALA A 101 -2.59 0.70 10.80
CA ALA A 101 -1.57 1.52 11.47
C ALA A 101 -0.46 1.95 10.48
N ALA A 102 0.02 1.03 9.64
CA ALA A 102 1.05 1.30 8.65
C ALA A 102 0.61 2.38 7.64
N VAL A 103 -0.63 2.31 7.15
CA VAL A 103 -1.21 3.34 6.27
C VAL A 103 -1.24 4.70 6.97
N ARG A 104 -1.65 4.77 8.24
CA ARG A 104 -1.67 6.03 9.00
C ARG A 104 -0.28 6.65 9.12
N LEU A 105 0.72 5.85 9.47
CA LEU A 105 2.10 6.31 9.63
C LEU A 105 2.70 6.77 8.31
N LEU A 106 2.54 6.02 7.20
CA LEU A 106 3.03 6.43 5.89
C LEU A 106 2.35 7.71 5.39
N TRP A 107 1.02 7.79 5.50
CA TRP A 107 0.28 8.98 5.13
C TRP A 107 0.69 10.17 5.99
N GLY A 108 0.88 10.00 7.28
CA GLY A 108 1.37 11.03 8.19
C GLY A 108 2.68 11.66 7.74
N LEU A 109 3.57 10.86 7.14
CA LEU A 109 4.86 11.31 6.61
C LEU A 109 4.77 11.91 5.19
N GLY A 110 3.58 11.94 4.56
CA GLY A 110 3.36 12.52 3.23
C GLY A 110 3.33 11.51 2.07
N TYR A 111 3.49 10.22 2.32
CA TYR A 111 3.35 9.21 1.27
C TYR A 111 1.91 9.07 0.81
N LYS A 112 1.73 8.82 -0.49
CA LYS A 112 0.42 8.44 -1.04
C LYS A 112 0.06 7.04 -0.53
N THR A 113 -1.17 6.88 -0.07
CA THR A 113 -1.69 5.62 0.49
C THR A 113 -3.12 5.38 0.04
N GLU A 114 -3.58 4.16 0.25
CA GLU A 114 -5.00 3.86 0.15
C GLU A 114 -5.77 4.44 1.33
N ILE A 115 -7.08 4.65 1.15
CA ILE A 115 -7.96 5.11 2.22
C ILE A 115 -8.55 3.89 2.90
N ASN A 116 -8.26 3.68 4.17
CA ASN A 116 -8.84 2.59 4.94
C ASN A 116 -9.25 3.01 6.35
N TYR A 117 -10.13 2.22 6.94
CA TYR A 117 -10.56 2.33 8.33
C TYR A 117 -10.65 0.95 8.94
N LEU A 118 -10.28 0.82 10.20
CA LEU A 118 -10.57 -0.39 10.97
C LEU A 118 -11.85 -0.18 11.77
N VAL A 119 -12.78 -1.15 11.65
CA VAL A 119 -13.96 -1.20 12.50
C VAL A 119 -13.82 -2.37 13.49
N PRO A 120 -14.16 -2.16 14.78
CA PRO A 120 -13.99 -3.21 15.79
C PRO A 120 -14.79 -4.47 15.48
N SER A 121 -16.01 -4.29 14.95
CA SER A 121 -16.91 -5.39 14.54
C SER A 121 -17.72 -4.98 13.32
N LEU A 122 -18.00 -5.94 12.42
CA LEU A 122 -18.80 -5.75 11.22
C LEU A 122 -19.68 -6.97 10.98
N THR A 123 -21.00 -6.76 10.91
CA THR A 123 -21.93 -7.78 10.46
C THR A 123 -22.19 -7.61 8.97
N ILE A 124 -21.90 -8.65 8.18
CA ILE A 124 -22.16 -8.69 6.75
C ILE A 124 -23.34 -9.64 6.51
N PRO A 125 -24.44 -9.19 5.89
CA PRO A 125 -25.63 -10.00 5.65
C PRO A 125 -25.30 -11.31 4.92
N GLY A 126 -25.79 -12.44 5.46
CA GLY A 126 -25.54 -13.77 4.90
C GLY A 126 -24.12 -14.31 5.02
N LYS A 127 -23.21 -13.59 5.68
CA LYS A 127 -21.81 -13.99 5.88
C LYS A 127 -21.42 -14.11 7.35
N GLY A 128 -22.05 -13.37 8.26
CA GLY A 128 -21.82 -13.38 9.68
C GLY A 128 -21.22 -12.09 10.23
N THR A 129 -20.82 -12.13 11.51
CA THR A 129 -20.17 -11.01 12.20
C THR A 129 -18.67 -11.30 12.35
N PHE A 130 -17.87 -10.30 12.06
CA PHE A 130 -16.39 -10.39 12.05
C PHE A 130 -15.81 -9.28 12.91
N GLU A 131 -14.76 -9.62 13.65
CA GLU A 131 -14.03 -8.69 14.50
C GLU A 131 -12.85 -8.08 13.74
N LYS A 132 -12.52 -6.82 14.08
CA LYS A 132 -11.32 -6.12 13.58
C LYS A 132 -11.23 -6.13 12.05
N VAL A 133 -12.27 -5.64 11.40
CA VAL A 133 -12.37 -5.62 9.93
C VAL A 133 -11.78 -4.33 9.38
N ARG A 134 -10.83 -4.45 8.43
CA ARG A 134 -10.33 -3.31 7.67
C ARG A 134 -11.24 -3.05 6.46
N LEU A 135 -11.78 -1.85 6.39
CA LEU A 135 -12.55 -1.35 5.25
C LEU A 135 -11.67 -0.46 4.38
N GLU A 136 -11.38 -0.90 3.17
CA GLU A 136 -10.62 -0.15 2.19
C GLU A 136 -11.58 0.46 1.17
N ALA A 137 -11.53 1.79 1.01
CA ALA A 137 -12.43 2.52 0.15
C ALA A 137 -12.22 2.19 -1.34
N ARG A 138 -13.32 2.16 -2.10
CA ARG A 138 -13.33 2.05 -3.58
C ARG A 138 -14.07 3.24 -4.18
N PRO A 139 -13.53 4.49 -4.07
CA PRO A 139 -14.17 5.66 -4.63
C PRO A 139 -14.26 5.56 -6.16
N ALA A 140 -15.42 5.91 -6.73
CA ALA A 140 -15.68 5.81 -8.16
C ALA A 140 -14.71 6.62 -9.04
N GLY A 141 -14.17 7.72 -8.53
CA GLY A 141 -13.21 8.57 -9.25
C GLY A 141 -11.77 8.06 -9.24
N ILE A 142 -11.46 6.95 -8.54
CA ILE A 142 -10.11 6.40 -8.46
C ILE A 142 -10.01 5.14 -9.31
N LYS A 143 -9.16 5.19 -10.35
CA LYS A 143 -8.87 4.02 -11.19
C LYS A 143 -7.63 3.30 -10.65
N ARG A 144 -7.74 1.99 -10.44
CA ARG A 144 -6.61 1.13 -10.09
C ARG A 144 -5.93 0.67 -11.37
N LEU A 145 -4.70 1.11 -11.57
CA LEU A 145 -3.84 0.72 -12.68
C LEU A 145 -2.97 -0.49 -12.30
N ASP A 146 -1.94 -0.75 -13.12
CA ASP A 146 -1.01 -1.86 -12.89
C ASP A 146 -0.13 -1.67 -11.63
N GLU A 147 0.61 -2.71 -11.32
CA GLU A 147 1.61 -2.71 -10.25
C GLU A 147 2.83 -1.89 -10.65
N TRP A 148 3.42 -1.17 -9.70
CA TRP A 148 4.71 -0.55 -9.90
C TRP A 148 5.83 -1.40 -9.26
N LYS A 149 7.02 -1.33 -9.87
CA LYS A 149 8.18 -2.13 -9.45
C LYS A 149 9.15 -1.31 -8.62
N TRP A 150 9.68 -1.89 -7.55
CA TRP A 150 10.66 -1.23 -6.68
C TRP A 150 11.92 -0.75 -7.41
N ARG A 151 12.30 -1.41 -8.50
CA ARG A 151 13.53 -1.14 -9.24
C ARG A 151 13.32 -0.38 -10.55
N ASP A 152 12.08 -0.27 -10.97
CA ASP A 152 11.70 0.34 -12.24
C ASP A 152 10.45 1.20 -12.03
N ASN A 153 10.66 2.45 -11.64
CA ASN A 153 9.64 3.46 -11.39
C ASN A 153 10.24 4.86 -11.50
N PRO A 154 9.43 5.93 -11.62
CA PRO A 154 9.91 7.31 -11.78
C PRO A 154 10.74 7.87 -10.60
N PHE A 155 10.78 7.21 -9.45
CA PHE A 155 11.39 7.71 -8.21
C PHE A 155 12.71 7.00 -7.86
N VAL A 156 13.22 6.14 -8.74
CA VAL A 156 14.49 5.44 -8.49
C VAL A 156 15.61 6.44 -8.19
N GLY A 157 16.30 6.25 -7.06
CA GLY A 157 17.38 7.13 -6.60
C GLY A 157 16.95 8.32 -5.75
N THR A 158 15.65 8.64 -5.68
CA THR A 158 15.15 9.76 -4.87
C THR A 158 15.14 9.45 -3.36
N ASN A 159 15.20 10.50 -2.54
CA ASN A 159 15.09 10.37 -1.08
C ASN A 159 13.75 9.79 -0.67
N GLU A 160 12.68 10.11 -1.40
CA GLU A 160 11.32 9.66 -1.14
C GLU A 160 11.21 8.14 -1.29
N LEU A 161 11.71 7.57 -2.38
CA LEU A 161 11.67 6.13 -2.57
C LEU A 161 12.57 5.38 -1.57
N GLN A 162 13.76 5.92 -1.30
CA GLN A 162 14.66 5.30 -0.32
C GLN A 162 14.08 5.40 1.10
N GLY A 163 13.47 6.53 1.45
CA GLY A 163 12.74 6.69 2.71
C GLY A 163 11.57 5.69 2.83
N LEU A 164 10.81 5.45 1.75
CA LEU A 164 9.76 4.43 1.74
C LEU A 164 10.33 3.03 2.00
N LYS A 165 11.47 2.67 1.37
CA LYS A 165 12.14 1.39 1.65
C LYS A 165 12.56 1.26 3.11
N ILE A 166 13.14 2.32 3.70
CA ILE A 166 13.48 2.34 5.12
C ILE A 166 12.23 2.14 5.98
N MET A 167 11.11 2.80 5.64
CA MET A 167 9.84 2.62 6.34
C MET A 167 9.33 1.18 6.29
N MET A 168 9.55 0.46 5.20
CA MET A 168 9.17 -0.97 5.13
C MET A 168 9.93 -1.79 6.16
N VAL A 169 11.23 -1.55 6.36
CA VAL A 169 12.01 -2.21 7.41
C VAL A 169 11.64 -1.72 8.79
N PHE A 170 11.43 -0.41 8.95
CA PHE A 170 10.98 0.22 10.19
C PHE A 170 9.70 -0.43 10.71
N LEU A 171 8.76 -0.71 9.81
CA LEU A 171 7.49 -1.39 10.10
C LEU A 171 7.62 -2.93 10.13
N THR A 172 8.82 -3.48 9.87
CA THR A 172 9.05 -4.94 9.71
C THR A 172 8.20 -5.60 8.63
N ASN A 173 7.91 -4.89 7.53
CA ASN A 173 7.21 -5.47 6.40
C ASN A 173 8.09 -6.52 5.72
N TRP A 174 7.71 -7.80 5.85
CA TRP A 174 8.50 -8.91 5.30
C TRP A 174 8.12 -9.29 3.87
N ASP A 175 7.13 -8.62 3.23
CA ASP A 175 6.61 -8.98 1.89
C ASP A 175 6.75 -7.84 0.88
N LEU A 176 8.00 -7.48 0.52
CA LEU A 176 8.32 -6.41 -0.42
C LEU A 176 8.34 -6.90 -1.87
N LEU A 177 7.23 -7.48 -2.32
CA LEU A 177 7.06 -7.90 -3.72
C LEU A 177 6.37 -6.78 -4.52
N ASP A 178 6.71 -6.66 -5.80
CA ASP A 178 6.10 -5.67 -6.70
C ASP A 178 4.57 -5.80 -6.78
N LEU A 179 4.05 -7.03 -6.68
CA LEU A 179 2.61 -7.32 -6.68
C LEU A 179 1.83 -6.70 -5.49
N GLN A 180 2.55 -6.24 -4.44
CA GLN A 180 1.95 -5.53 -3.31
C GLN A 180 1.79 -4.03 -3.58
N ASN A 181 2.29 -3.55 -4.71
CA ASN A 181 2.30 -2.15 -5.09
C ASN A 181 1.20 -1.88 -6.11
N LYS A 182 0.61 -0.68 -6.09
CA LYS A 182 -0.41 -0.26 -7.06
C LYS A 182 -0.21 1.19 -7.48
N VAL A 183 -0.60 1.49 -8.71
CA VAL A 183 -0.78 2.87 -9.15
C VAL A 183 -2.26 3.19 -9.13
N LEU A 184 -2.62 4.26 -8.42
CA LEU A 184 -3.98 4.77 -8.33
C LEU A 184 -4.06 6.07 -9.12
N ARG A 185 -4.82 6.08 -10.22
CA ARG A 185 -5.09 7.30 -10.96
C ARG A 185 -6.23 8.06 -10.32
N VAL A 186 -5.97 9.32 -9.99
CA VAL A 186 -6.93 10.26 -9.41
C VAL A 186 -6.98 11.54 -10.25
N GLU A 187 -8.09 12.24 -10.21
CA GLU A 187 -8.18 13.59 -10.78
C GLU A 187 -7.55 14.57 -9.79
N GLY A 188 -6.43 15.17 -10.20
CA GLY A 188 -5.73 16.22 -9.46
C GLY A 188 -6.20 17.61 -9.88
N GLN A 189 -5.77 18.64 -9.17
CA GLN A 189 -6.13 20.04 -9.48
C GLN A 189 -5.65 20.50 -10.87
N ASN A 190 -4.53 19.95 -11.34
CA ASN A 190 -3.89 20.32 -12.60
C ASN A 190 -3.89 19.17 -13.64
N GLY A 191 -4.88 18.30 -13.58
CA GLY A 191 -5.00 17.11 -14.42
C GLY A 191 -4.75 15.81 -13.67
N PRO A 192 -4.76 14.65 -14.35
CA PRO A 192 -4.67 13.36 -13.71
C PRO A 192 -3.32 13.16 -13.00
N GLU A 193 -3.37 12.58 -11.81
CA GLU A 193 -2.20 12.15 -11.03
C GLU A 193 -2.19 10.64 -10.89
N ASP A 194 -1.02 10.05 -10.99
CA ASP A 194 -0.75 8.63 -10.76
C ASP A 194 -0.07 8.46 -9.40
N HIS A 195 -0.86 8.08 -8.39
CA HIS A 195 -0.39 7.87 -7.03
C HIS A 195 0.23 6.47 -6.89
N TYR A 196 1.51 6.41 -6.59
CA TYR A 196 2.27 5.18 -6.37
C TYR A 196 2.13 4.77 -4.90
N VAL A 197 1.36 3.73 -4.62
CA VAL A 197 1.03 3.28 -3.26
C VAL A 197 1.51 1.85 -3.01
N ILE A 198 1.76 1.52 -1.73
CA ILE A 198 1.84 0.13 -1.28
C ILE A 198 0.43 -0.29 -0.89
N SER A 199 -0.14 -1.23 -1.64
CA SER A 199 -1.53 -1.65 -1.48
C SER A 199 -1.72 -2.73 -0.43
N ASP A 200 -0.66 -3.48 -0.08
CA ASP A 200 -0.70 -4.50 0.97
C ASP A 200 0.42 -4.25 2.00
N LEU A 201 0.03 -3.70 3.13
CA LEU A 201 0.88 -3.41 4.29
C LEU A 201 0.57 -4.35 5.46
N GLY A 202 -0.20 -5.41 5.24
CA GLY A 202 -0.63 -6.33 6.30
C GLY A 202 0.51 -7.12 6.94
N ALA A 203 1.61 -7.31 6.22
CA ALA A 203 2.79 -8.03 6.70
C ALA A 203 3.71 -7.19 7.63
N THR A 204 3.14 -6.28 8.44
CA THR A 204 3.86 -5.29 9.26
C THR A 204 3.63 -5.46 10.75
N VAL A 205 4.31 -4.62 11.56
CA VAL A 205 4.18 -4.54 13.03
C VAL A 205 4.30 -5.91 13.67
N GLY A 206 5.47 -6.55 13.52
CA GLY A 206 5.69 -7.88 14.04
C GLY A 206 7.14 -8.33 13.95
N LYS A 207 7.37 -9.56 13.49
CA LYS A 207 8.69 -10.19 13.38
C LYS A 207 8.90 -10.81 12.00
N LEU A 208 10.08 -10.58 11.43
CA LEU A 208 10.46 -11.06 10.09
C LEU A 208 10.58 -12.59 9.95
N GLY A 209 10.72 -13.32 11.06
CA GLY A 209 10.96 -14.77 11.03
C GLY A 209 12.40 -15.13 10.65
N ASN A 210 12.65 -16.42 10.45
CA ASN A 210 13.96 -16.95 10.06
C ASN A 210 13.94 -17.36 8.58
N ASN A 211 14.72 -16.68 7.74
CA ASN A 211 14.76 -16.89 6.29
C ASN A 211 15.90 -17.79 5.81
N ASN A 212 16.61 -18.46 6.73
CA ASN A 212 17.80 -19.25 6.36
C ASN A 212 17.48 -20.61 5.71
N LEU A 213 16.21 -21.05 5.71
CA LEU A 213 15.77 -22.34 5.16
C LEU A 213 14.51 -22.20 4.29
N PRO A 214 14.49 -22.69 3.04
CA PRO A 214 13.39 -22.46 2.08
C PRO A 214 12.00 -22.92 2.54
N VAL A 215 11.90 -24.02 3.27
CA VAL A 215 10.63 -24.59 3.76
C VAL A 215 10.19 -23.96 5.09
N ILE A 216 11.09 -23.30 5.81
CA ILE A 216 10.87 -22.79 7.17
C ILE A 216 10.69 -21.25 7.15
N PHE A 217 10.55 -20.63 5.99
CA PHE A 217 10.37 -19.18 5.81
C PHE A 217 9.23 -18.56 6.63
N ARG A 218 8.25 -19.36 7.01
CA ARG A 218 7.09 -18.91 7.78
C ARG A 218 7.23 -19.12 9.27
N ILE A 219 8.20 -19.90 9.72
CA ILE A 219 8.38 -20.19 11.15
C ILE A 219 8.88 -18.94 11.85
N GLY A 220 8.14 -18.52 12.87
CA GLY A 220 8.45 -17.34 13.69
C GLY A 220 8.13 -15.99 13.03
N ARG A 221 7.50 -15.95 11.84
CA ARG A 221 6.89 -14.72 11.35
C ARG A 221 5.68 -14.36 12.19
N LYS A 222 5.56 -13.07 12.48
CA LYS A 222 4.42 -12.51 13.19
C LYS A 222 4.04 -11.20 12.53
N THR A 223 2.75 -10.93 12.46
CA THR A 223 2.18 -9.67 11.98
C THR A 223 1.19 -9.16 13.04
N GLY A 224 1.10 -7.84 13.23
CA GLY A 224 0.22 -7.25 14.23
C GLY A 224 0.53 -7.66 15.68
N ASP A 225 1.77 -8.06 15.97
CA ASP A 225 2.23 -8.52 17.29
C ASP A 225 3.13 -7.43 17.92
N PRO A 226 2.62 -6.64 18.90
CA PRO A 226 3.35 -5.54 19.51
C PRO A 226 4.64 -5.98 20.20
N ASP A 227 4.62 -7.09 20.94
CA ASP A 227 5.80 -7.63 21.63
C ASP A 227 6.89 -8.03 20.62
N ALA A 228 6.49 -8.74 19.58
CA ALA A 228 7.42 -9.16 18.53
C ALA A 228 8.04 -7.96 17.81
N TRP A 229 7.26 -6.91 17.53
CA TRP A 229 7.75 -5.69 16.90
C TRP A 229 8.69 -4.91 17.81
N THR A 230 8.35 -4.82 19.09
CA THR A 230 9.18 -4.18 20.12
C THR A 230 10.57 -4.81 20.20
N ASN A 231 10.65 -6.13 20.08
CA ASN A 231 11.92 -6.86 20.15
C ASN A 231 12.63 -7.05 18.79
N ALA A 232 12.05 -6.59 17.70
CA ALA A 232 12.66 -6.71 16.39
C ALA A 232 13.78 -5.67 16.17
N ARG A 233 14.93 -6.10 15.66
CA ARG A 233 16.06 -5.24 15.33
C ARG A 233 15.77 -4.46 14.04
N PHE A 234 16.32 -3.25 13.92
CA PHE A 234 16.07 -2.36 12.78
C PHE A 234 17.36 -2.03 12.02
N VAL A 235 18.17 -1.08 12.47
CA VAL A 235 19.45 -0.78 11.83
C VAL A 235 20.50 -1.80 12.25
N GLU A 236 21.24 -2.34 11.30
CA GLU A 236 22.35 -3.25 11.60
C GLU A 236 23.65 -2.49 11.85
N ARG A 237 24.02 -1.65 10.88
CA ARG A 237 25.21 -0.81 10.93
C ARG A 237 25.25 0.20 9.79
N VAL A 238 26.21 1.11 9.85
CA VAL A 238 26.64 1.95 8.72
C VAL A 238 27.93 1.36 8.17
N LYS A 239 28.00 1.17 6.85
CA LYS A 239 29.19 0.69 6.17
C LYS A 239 29.40 1.46 4.87
N ASN A 240 30.57 2.06 4.69
CA ASN A 240 30.92 2.84 3.49
C ASN A 240 29.91 3.95 3.13
N GLY A 241 29.30 4.60 4.14
CA GLY A 241 28.28 5.63 3.94
C GLY A 241 26.86 5.12 3.61
N GLU A 242 26.66 3.81 3.63
CA GLU A 242 25.35 3.17 3.41
C GLU A 242 24.82 2.56 4.70
N LEU A 243 23.48 2.58 4.83
CA LEU A 243 22.73 1.93 5.92
C LEU A 243 22.50 0.46 5.59
N GLU A 244 22.92 -0.43 6.46
CA GLU A 244 22.56 -1.85 6.42
C GLU A 244 21.51 -2.14 7.50
N PHE A 245 20.49 -2.94 7.15
CA PHE A 245 19.33 -3.19 8.01
C PHE A 245 19.19 -4.67 8.37
N HIS A 246 18.67 -4.94 9.57
CA HIS A 246 18.23 -6.27 9.95
C HIS A 246 16.98 -6.68 9.18
N PHE A 247 17.12 -6.94 7.89
CA PHE A 247 16.03 -7.29 7.03
C PHE A 247 16.21 -8.67 6.39
N LYS A 248 15.29 -9.58 6.68
CA LYS A 248 15.24 -10.97 6.17
C LYS A 248 13.92 -11.26 5.44
N GLY A 249 13.25 -10.23 4.92
CA GLY A 249 12.01 -10.35 4.15
C GLY A 249 12.22 -10.78 2.70
N LYS A 250 11.12 -10.98 1.97
CA LYS A 250 11.12 -11.07 0.51
C LYS A 250 11.53 -9.70 -0.07
N GLY A 251 12.19 -9.69 -1.21
CA GLY A 251 12.66 -8.45 -1.83
C GLY A 251 13.83 -7.76 -1.12
N ARG A 252 14.53 -8.44 -0.19
CA ARG A 252 15.62 -7.85 0.63
C ARG A 252 16.71 -7.12 -0.15
N ASP A 253 16.89 -7.46 -1.39
CA ASP A 253 17.92 -6.90 -2.28
C ASP A 253 17.59 -5.46 -2.74
N ILE A 254 16.31 -5.00 -2.59
CA ILE A 254 15.94 -3.59 -2.82
C ILE A 254 16.47 -2.66 -1.74
N MET A 255 16.90 -3.21 -0.58
CA MET A 255 17.42 -2.45 0.57
C MET A 255 18.89 -2.08 0.47
N LYS A 256 19.56 -2.44 -0.62
CA LYS A 256 20.98 -2.10 -0.85
C LYS A 256 21.13 -0.69 -1.41
N GLY A 257 22.26 -0.03 -1.12
CA GLY A 257 22.60 1.27 -1.66
C GLY A 257 21.80 2.43 -1.05
N ILE A 258 21.23 2.27 0.15
CA ILE A 258 20.55 3.37 0.87
C ILE A 258 21.61 4.15 1.66
N THR A 259 21.81 5.42 1.31
CA THR A 259 22.83 6.24 1.93
C THR A 259 22.39 6.81 3.29
N VAL A 260 23.39 7.24 4.07
CA VAL A 260 23.17 7.94 5.35
C VAL A 260 22.34 9.21 5.14
N GLU A 261 22.54 9.97 4.05
CA GLU A 261 21.76 11.17 3.73
C GLU A 261 20.30 10.85 3.48
N GLN A 262 20.01 9.76 2.78
CA GLN A 262 18.65 9.29 2.54
C GLN A 262 17.97 8.84 3.85
N GLY A 263 18.73 8.20 4.73
CA GLY A 263 18.29 7.88 6.09
C GLY A 263 17.98 9.12 6.91
N ARG A 264 18.83 10.16 6.81
CA ARG A 264 18.63 11.45 7.50
C ARG A 264 17.37 12.15 6.99
N TRP A 265 17.14 12.15 5.68
CA TRP A 265 15.92 12.70 5.09
C TRP A 265 14.67 12.09 5.72
N LEU A 266 14.63 10.78 5.92
CA LEU A 266 13.50 10.12 6.58
C LEU A 266 13.45 10.43 8.07
N PHE A 267 14.60 10.39 8.77
CA PHE A 267 14.66 10.72 10.19
C PHE A 267 14.05 12.11 10.49
N GLU A 268 14.40 13.13 9.69
CA GLU A 268 13.87 14.48 9.84
C GLU A 268 12.34 14.55 9.74
N LYS A 269 11.71 13.63 9.04
CA LYS A 269 10.26 13.54 8.94
C LYS A 269 9.66 12.75 10.10
N LEU A 270 10.26 11.63 10.47
CA LEU A 270 9.85 10.84 11.61
C LEU A 270 9.92 11.64 12.92
N ALA A 271 10.94 12.47 13.08
CA ALA A 271 11.13 13.33 14.24
C ALA A 271 10.06 14.44 14.41
N GLN A 272 9.25 14.71 13.38
CA GLN A 272 8.15 15.67 13.46
C GLN A 272 6.85 15.06 14.00
N LEU A 273 6.75 13.70 14.01
CA LEU A 273 5.59 13.03 14.58
C LEU A 273 5.65 13.08 16.12
N SER A 274 4.61 13.62 16.73
CA SER A 274 4.44 13.57 18.18
C SER A 274 4.03 12.17 18.66
N ASP A 275 4.31 11.86 19.94
CA ASP A 275 3.86 10.63 20.57
C ASP A 275 2.35 10.44 20.48
N ALA A 276 1.58 11.54 20.58
CA ALA A 276 0.13 11.52 20.44
C ALA A 276 -0.32 11.10 19.04
N GLN A 277 0.31 11.64 17.99
CA GLN A 277 0.00 11.24 16.61
C GLN A 277 0.36 9.78 16.34
N VAL A 278 1.50 9.30 16.86
CA VAL A 278 1.88 7.89 16.74
C VAL A 278 0.89 7.00 17.47
N ALA A 279 0.46 7.39 18.70
CA ALA A 279 -0.58 6.68 19.43
C ALA A 279 -1.92 6.65 18.66
N ASP A 280 -2.27 7.76 18.00
CA ASP A 280 -3.47 7.85 17.18
C ASP A 280 -3.47 6.88 16.00
N ALA A 281 -2.32 6.66 15.35
CA ALA A 281 -2.21 5.66 14.28
C ALA A 281 -2.52 4.24 14.78
N PHE A 282 -2.05 3.88 15.98
CA PHE A 282 -2.31 2.56 16.58
C PHE A 282 -3.71 2.45 17.18
N ARG A 283 -4.25 3.52 17.78
CA ARG A 283 -5.66 3.55 18.24
C ARG A 283 -6.64 3.43 17.10
N ALA A 284 -6.38 4.10 15.96
CA ALA A 284 -7.18 3.96 14.74
C ALA A 284 -7.19 2.52 14.21
N ALA A 285 -6.14 1.76 14.49
CA ALA A 285 -6.03 0.34 14.19
C ALA A 285 -6.59 -0.58 15.30
N ASN A 286 -7.30 -0.01 16.28
CA ASN A 286 -7.94 -0.74 17.38
C ASN A 286 -6.97 -1.61 18.22
N TYR A 287 -5.74 -1.14 18.42
CA TYR A 287 -4.86 -1.71 19.45
C TYR A 287 -5.33 -1.30 20.86
N SER A 288 -5.10 -2.16 21.83
CA SER A 288 -5.41 -1.84 23.22
C SER A 288 -4.58 -0.65 23.73
N PRO A 289 -4.98 0.05 24.81
CA PRO A 289 -4.16 1.10 25.39
C PRO A 289 -2.74 0.61 25.74
N ALA A 290 -2.61 -0.57 26.36
CA ALA A 290 -1.31 -1.15 26.72
C ALA A 290 -0.45 -1.46 25.49
N ASP A 291 -1.04 -2.06 24.43
CA ASP A 291 -0.34 -2.29 23.17
C ASP A 291 0.07 -0.98 22.51
N THR A 292 -0.80 0.03 22.54
CA THR A 292 -0.52 1.36 21.99
C THR A 292 0.69 1.99 22.66
N ASP A 293 0.77 1.96 23.98
CA ASP A 293 1.92 2.50 24.74
C ASP A 293 3.21 1.76 24.39
N LEU A 294 3.15 0.43 24.31
CA LEU A 294 4.27 -0.41 23.89
C LEU A 294 4.74 -0.08 22.46
N LEU A 295 3.81 0.11 21.53
CA LEU A 295 4.09 0.42 20.13
C LEU A 295 4.66 1.84 19.97
N VAL A 296 4.17 2.83 20.73
CA VAL A 296 4.74 4.19 20.76
C VAL A 296 6.18 4.16 21.25
N ALA A 297 6.44 3.45 22.35
CA ALA A 297 7.79 3.30 22.89
C ALA A 297 8.73 2.61 21.87
N ALA A 298 8.25 1.60 21.17
CA ALA A 298 9.01 0.90 20.12
C ALA A 298 9.28 1.81 18.91
N PHE A 299 8.30 2.62 18.50
CA PHE A 299 8.46 3.62 17.45
C PHE A 299 9.58 4.61 17.79
N LYS A 300 9.51 5.23 18.95
CA LYS A 300 10.53 6.19 19.44
C LYS A 300 11.92 5.59 19.45
N ARG A 301 12.06 4.38 19.98
CA ARG A 301 13.35 3.69 20.00
C ARG A 301 13.92 3.48 18.59
N ARG A 302 13.10 3.12 17.62
CA ARG A 302 13.52 2.96 16.21
C ARG A 302 13.90 4.30 15.57
N VAL A 303 13.17 5.37 15.88
CA VAL A 303 13.55 6.72 15.44
C VAL A 303 14.92 7.10 16.00
N GLU A 304 15.17 6.84 17.28
CA GLU A 304 16.46 7.11 17.90
C GLU A 304 17.59 6.20 17.36
N GLU A 305 17.29 4.94 17.04
CA GLU A 305 18.23 4.04 16.39
C GLU A 305 18.65 4.55 15.01
N LEU A 306 17.68 5.07 14.21
CA LEU A 306 17.99 5.71 12.94
C LEU A 306 18.78 7.00 13.12
N ASN A 307 18.42 7.86 14.10
CA ASN A 307 19.14 9.08 14.42
C ASN A 307 20.61 8.81 14.70
N LYS A 308 20.92 7.82 15.53
CA LYS A 308 22.30 7.41 15.84
C LYS A 308 23.05 6.94 14.60
N ALA A 309 22.39 6.20 13.73
CA ALA A 309 23.00 5.67 12.51
C ALA A 309 23.30 6.76 11.49
N VAL A 310 22.44 7.78 11.36
CA VAL A 310 22.64 8.86 10.37
C VAL A 310 23.54 9.99 10.90
N GLY A 311 23.73 10.07 12.22
CA GLY A 311 24.55 11.09 12.87
C GLY A 311 24.01 12.53 12.70
N PRO A 312 24.66 13.54 13.28
CA PRO A 312 24.30 14.92 13.08
C PRO A 312 24.46 15.32 11.60
N ALA A 313 23.62 16.24 11.11
CA ALA A 313 23.80 16.82 9.78
C ALA A 313 25.23 17.37 9.69
N ALA A 314 25.95 17.06 8.59
CA ALA A 314 27.24 17.67 8.35
C ALA A 314 27.03 19.18 8.35
N THR A 315 27.52 19.87 9.37
CA THR A 315 27.57 21.33 9.37
C THR A 315 28.45 21.71 8.20
N GLY A 316 27.84 22.24 7.12
CA GLY A 316 28.56 22.68 5.94
C GLY A 316 29.62 23.68 6.38
N LYS A 317 30.88 23.23 6.43
CA LYS A 317 31.99 24.18 6.37
C LYS A 317 31.88 24.80 4.98
N ALA A 318 31.36 26.03 4.95
CA ALA A 318 31.59 26.90 3.82
C ALA A 318 33.11 26.90 3.57
N LYS A 319 33.55 26.36 2.47
CA LYS A 319 34.89 26.58 1.99
C LYS A 319 34.94 28.03 1.56
N ASN A 320 35.58 28.85 2.40
CA ASN A 320 36.05 30.17 2.00
C ASN A 320 37.07 30.05 0.88
#